data_64a4e83d1090f0cd07432102a2c564a9
#
_entry.id   64a4e83d1090f0cd07432102a2c564a9
#
_cell.length_a   1.000
_cell.length_b   1.000
_cell.length_c   1.000
_cell.angle_alpha   90.00
_cell.angle_beta   90.00
_cell.angle_gamma   90.00
#
_symmetry.space_group_name_H-M   'P 1'
#
loop_
_entity.id
_entity.type
_entity.pdbx_description
1 polymer ?
#
loop_
_entity_poly.entity_id
_entity_poly.type
_entity_poly.pdbx_seq_one_letter_code
_entity_poly.pdbx_strand_id
1 'polypeptide(L)'
;MNLSFKGIFAPLTTPFEGSNISTEKFRENILKYNNFDLSGYVILGSTGESIYLTDEESEKLLHTAIETASSGKKILVGTARESTKVTLEFTNRMAALGPDAALIRTPSYFKKLFEPGSSEKSLLDYW
;
A
#
# COMPACT_ATOMS: atom_id res chain seq x y z
N MET A 1 12.61 19.24 3.23
CA MET A 1 11.27 18.66 3.43
C MET A 1 11.33 17.73 4.63
N ASN A 2 10.68 18.06 5.71
CA ASN A 2 10.73 17.20 6.92
C ASN A 2 9.51 16.26 6.88
N LEU A 3 9.62 15.15 6.16
CA LEU A 3 8.60 14.11 6.13
C LEU A 3 8.66 13.31 7.44
N SER A 4 7.84 13.69 8.40
CA SER A 4 7.69 12.94 9.65
C SER A 4 6.58 11.91 9.49
N PHE A 5 6.91 10.63 9.68
CA PHE A 5 5.96 9.51 9.73
C PHE A 5 5.75 9.05 11.19
N LYS A 6 5.68 10.00 12.12
CA LYS A 6 5.36 9.72 13.53
C LYS A 6 3.87 9.54 13.70
N GLY A 7 3.48 8.68 14.65
CA GLY A 7 2.09 8.47 15.04
C GLY A 7 1.52 7.15 14.54
N ILE A 8 0.20 7.07 14.47
CA ILE A 8 -0.55 5.85 14.16
C ILE A 8 -1.05 5.91 12.72
N PHE A 9 -0.74 4.88 11.95
CA PHE A 9 -1.23 4.67 10.59
C PHE A 9 -2.16 3.45 10.57
N ALA A 10 -3.41 3.65 10.16
CA ALA A 10 -4.38 2.56 10.08
C ALA A 10 -4.26 1.83 8.73
N PRO A 11 -4.04 0.52 8.72
CA PRO A 11 -4.16 -0.25 7.49
C PRO A 11 -5.64 -0.39 7.10
N LEU A 12 -5.97 0.00 5.87
CA LEU A 12 -7.34 -0.03 5.38
C LEU A 12 -7.64 -1.36 4.68
N THR A 13 -8.85 -1.87 4.94
CA THR A 13 -9.42 -2.99 4.20
C THR A 13 -9.95 -2.54 2.85
N THR A 14 -10.00 -3.45 1.88
CA THR A 14 -10.63 -3.22 0.58
C THR A 14 -12.04 -3.81 0.60
N PRO A 15 -13.10 -2.98 0.53
CA PRO A 15 -14.46 -3.50 0.41
C PRO A 15 -14.71 -4.08 -0.99
N PHE A 16 -15.44 -5.20 -1.03
CA PHE A 16 -15.88 -5.83 -2.27
C PHE A 16 -17.41 -5.89 -2.37
N GLU A 17 -17.90 -5.83 -3.58
CA GLU A 17 -19.28 -6.13 -3.97
C GLU A 17 -19.24 -7.20 -5.06
N GLY A 18 -19.59 -8.43 -4.69
CA GLY A 18 -19.30 -9.58 -5.52
C GLY A 18 -17.80 -9.76 -5.72
N SER A 19 -17.35 -9.81 -6.96
CA SER A 19 -15.92 -9.91 -7.32
C SER A 19 -15.24 -8.56 -7.57
N ASN A 20 -15.96 -7.45 -7.47
CA ASN A 20 -15.41 -6.13 -7.78
C ASN A 20 -15.13 -5.33 -6.50
N ILE A 21 -14.12 -4.47 -6.55
CA ILE A 21 -13.89 -3.51 -5.47
C ILE A 21 -15.03 -2.48 -5.42
N SER A 22 -15.37 -2.04 -4.21
CA SER A 22 -16.33 -0.94 -4.00
C SER A 22 -15.59 0.32 -3.53
N THR A 23 -15.29 1.22 -4.45
CA THR A 23 -14.66 2.51 -4.12
C THR A 23 -15.58 3.40 -3.30
N GLU A 24 -16.89 3.26 -3.43
CA GLU A 24 -17.87 3.99 -2.64
C GLU A 24 -17.80 3.60 -1.17
N LYS A 25 -17.87 2.30 -0.85
CA LYS A 25 -17.71 1.81 0.53
C LYS A 25 -16.32 2.09 1.09
N PHE A 26 -15.30 2.06 0.23
CA PHE A 26 -13.94 2.43 0.63
C PHE A 26 -13.88 3.91 1.05
N ARG A 27 -14.47 4.80 0.27
CA ARG A 27 -14.63 6.23 0.57
C ARG A 27 -15.36 6.46 1.90
N GLU A 28 -16.50 5.78 2.09
CA GLU A 28 -17.26 5.88 3.34
C GLU A 28 -16.44 5.47 4.57
N ASN A 29 -15.64 4.42 4.45
CA ASN A 29 -14.75 3.97 5.53
C ASN A 29 -13.70 5.04 5.85
N ILE A 30 -13.07 5.64 4.85
CA ILE A 30 -12.08 6.71 5.06
C ILE A 30 -12.73 7.92 5.73
N LEU A 31 -13.95 8.31 5.32
CA LEU A 31 -14.68 9.40 5.95
C LEU A 31 -14.93 9.14 7.45
N LYS A 32 -15.24 7.90 7.83
CA LYS A 32 -15.35 7.51 9.23
C LYS A 32 -14.00 7.58 9.95
N TYR A 33 -12.94 7.06 9.34
CA TYR A 33 -11.58 7.08 9.91
C TYR A 33 -11.00 8.49 10.03
N ASN A 34 -11.42 9.43 9.21
CA ASN A 34 -11.00 10.83 9.31
C ASN A 34 -11.32 11.47 10.68
N ASN A 35 -12.32 10.92 11.41
CA ASN A 35 -12.72 11.42 12.73
C ASN A 35 -11.83 10.91 13.88
N PHE A 36 -10.89 10.00 13.60
CA PHE A 36 -9.99 9.48 14.61
C PHE A 36 -8.64 10.21 14.58
N ASP A 37 -7.96 10.23 15.73
CA ASP A 37 -6.61 10.79 15.84
C ASP A 37 -5.56 9.82 15.24
N LEU A 38 -5.56 9.75 13.92
CA LEU A 38 -4.63 8.98 13.13
C LEU A 38 -3.70 9.90 12.36
N SER A 39 -2.44 9.50 12.20
CA SER A 39 -1.48 10.24 11.38
C SER A 39 -1.66 10.00 9.88
N GLY A 40 -2.33 8.92 9.53
CA GLY A 40 -2.61 8.58 8.14
C GLY A 40 -3.10 7.15 7.95
N TYR A 41 -3.02 6.70 6.71
CA TYR A 41 -3.53 5.40 6.29
C TYR A 41 -2.47 4.62 5.52
N VAL A 42 -2.53 3.29 5.66
CA VAL A 42 -1.79 2.36 4.80
C VAL A 42 -2.79 1.66 3.89
N ILE A 43 -2.68 1.91 2.61
CA ILE A 43 -3.51 1.26 1.59
C ILE A 43 -2.71 0.22 0.81
N LEU A 44 -3.40 -0.77 0.27
CA LEU A 44 -2.78 -1.85 -0.50
C LEU A 44 -1.72 -2.64 0.28
N GLY A 45 -1.85 -2.68 1.60
CA GLY A 45 -1.13 -3.64 2.43
C GLY A 45 -1.79 -5.03 2.40
N SER A 46 -1.30 -5.94 3.24
CA SER A 46 -1.92 -7.29 3.41
C SER A 46 -3.35 -7.21 3.95
N THR A 47 -3.62 -6.29 4.86
CA THR A 47 -4.99 -6.01 5.35
C THR A 47 -5.93 -5.56 4.23
N GLY A 48 -5.41 -4.84 3.24
CA GLY A 48 -6.15 -4.40 2.06
C GLY A 48 -6.22 -5.44 0.95
N GLU A 49 -5.76 -6.66 1.19
CA GLU A 49 -5.82 -7.79 0.25
C GLU A 49 -5.19 -7.50 -1.12
N SER A 50 -4.15 -6.68 -1.14
CA SER A 50 -3.52 -6.13 -2.36
C SER A 50 -3.06 -7.18 -3.37
N ILE A 51 -2.77 -8.41 -2.91
CA ILE A 51 -2.33 -9.50 -3.79
C ILE A 51 -3.45 -10.04 -4.70
N TYR A 52 -4.70 -9.73 -4.39
CA TYR A 52 -5.88 -10.16 -5.16
C TYR A 52 -6.41 -9.07 -6.09
N LEU A 53 -5.79 -7.89 -6.09
CA LEU A 53 -6.23 -6.74 -6.87
C LEU A 53 -5.44 -6.62 -8.16
N THR A 54 -6.11 -6.17 -9.21
CA THR A 54 -5.45 -5.71 -10.42
C THR A 54 -4.72 -4.39 -10.17
N ASP A 55 -3.81 -4.01 -11.06
CA ASP A 55 -3.13 -2.72 -10.97
C ASP A 55 -4.11 -1.55 -11.11
N GLU A 56 -5.13 -1.69 -11.97
CA GLU A 56 -6.19 -0.69 -12.19
C GLU A 56 -7.07 -0.52 -10.94
N GLU A 57 -7.42 -1.62 -10.27
CA GLU A 57 -8.17 -1.56 -8.99
C GLU A 57 -7.35 -0.88 -7.91
N SER A 58 -6.06 -1.21 -7.86
CA SER A 58 -5.10 -0.61 -6.92
C SER A 58 -4.99 0.90 -7.12
N GLU A 59 -4.92 1.37 -8.38
CA GLU A 59 -4.91 2.81 -8.69
C GLU A 59 -6.20 3.51 -8.27
N LYS A 60 -7.36 2.89 -8.53
CA LYS A 60 -8.65 3.45 -8.12
C LYS A 60 -8.75 3.62 -6.61
N LEU A 61 -8.27 2.64 -5.84
CA LEU A 61 -8.26 2.72 -4.37
C LEU A 61 -7.31 3.82 -3.88
N LEU A 62 -6.10 3.91 -4.45
CA LEU A 62 -5.16 4.97 -4.08
C LEU A 62 -5.73 6.35 -4.40
N HIS A 63 -6.28 6.55 -5.59
CA HIS A 63 -6.91 7.81 -5.99
C HIS A 63 -8.06 8.18 -5.04
N THR A 64 -8.96 7.22 -4.73
CA THR A 64 -10.04 7.42 -3.79
C THR A 64 -9.54 7.82 -2.39
N ALA A 65 -8.45 7.19 -1.92
CA ALA A 65 -7.89 7.53 -0.62
C ALA A 65 -7.29 8.94 -0.58
N ILE A 66 -6.55 9.33 -1.61
CA ILE A 66 -5.95 10.67 -1.71
C ILE A 66 -7.03 11.75 -1.74
N GLU A 67 -8.11 11.53 -2.50
CA GLU A 67 -9.23 12.48 -2.59
C GLU A 67 -10.04 12.59 -1.29
N THR A 68 -10.08 11.51 -0.49
CA THR A 68 -11.01 11.41 0.65
C THR A 68 -10.36 11.67 1.99
N ALA A 69 -9.05 11.43 2.11
CA ALA A 69 -8.32 11.65 3.34
C ALA A 69 -8.37 13.13 3.76
N SER A 70 -8.63 13.39 5.05
CA SER A 70 -8.60 14.75 5.57
C SER A 70 -7.21 15.37 5.47
N SER A 71 -7.16 16.68 5.34
CA SER A 71 -5.91 17.44 5.35
C SER A 71 -5.03 17.06 6.54
N GLY A 72 -3.74 16.83 6.27
CA GLY A 72 -2.76 16.40 7.26
C GLY A 72 -2.66 14.89 7.47
N LYS A 73 -3.62 14.09 6.98
CA LYS A 73 -3.50 12.62 6.95
C LYS A 73 -2.56 12.19 5.83
N LYS A 74 -1.57 11.36 6.15
CA LYS A 74 -0.61 10.85 5.16
C LYS A 74 -1.06 9.52 4.58
N ILE A 75 -0.76 9.30 3.32
CA ILE A 75 -1.08 8.06 2.60
C ILE A 75 0.20 7.29 2.32
N LEU A 76 0.30 6.10 2.91
CA LEU A 76 1.32 5.11 2.58
C LEU A 76 0.68 4.05 1.68
N VAL A 77 1.31 3.73 0.55
CA VAL A 77 0.77 2.77 -0.42
C VAL A 77 1.65 1.54 -0.54
N GLY A 78 1.08 0.35 -0.40
CA GLY A 78 1.76 -0.92 -0.65
C GLY A 78 1.97 -1.14 -2.14
N THR A 79 3.23 -1.25 -2.58
CA THR A 79 3.56 -1.40 -4.00
C THR A 79 4.37 -2.65 -4.32
N ALA A 80 4.67 -3.47 -3.31
CA ALA A 80 5.49 -4.66 -3.50
C ALA A 80 4.86 -5.69 -4.45
N ARG A 81 5.70 -6.26 -5.28
CA ARG A 81 5.43 -7.43 -6.13
C ARG A 81 6.52 -8.47 -5.86
N GLU A 82 6.40 -9.68 -6.42
CA GLU A 82 7.40 -10.73 -6.25
C GLU A 82 8.68 -10.48 -7.08
N SER A 83 8.59 -9.72 -8.17
CA SER A 83 9.72 -9.33 -9.02
C SER A 83 10.17 -7.90 -8.73
N THR A 84 11.47 -7.68 -8.59
CA THR A 84 12.06 -6.35 -8.41
C THR A 84 11.66 -5.42 -9.56
N LYS A 85 11.76 -5.90 -10.81
CA LYS A 85 11.37 -5.11 -11.99
C LYS A 85 9.92 -4.65 -11.89
N VAL A 86 9.00 -5.58 -11.62
CA VAL A 86 7.56 -5.26 -11.52
C VAL A 86 7.28 -4.35 -10.33
N THR A 87 7.99 -4.54 -9.21
CA THR A 87 7.89 -3.64 -8.05
C THR A 87 8.29 -2.21 -8.41
N LEU A 88 9.40 -2.03 -9.13
CA LEU A 88 9.85 -0.70 -9.55
C LEU A 88 8.85 -0.04 -10.50
N GLU A 89 8.39 -0.77 -11.52
CA GLU A 89 7.40 -0.28 -12.49
C GLU A 89 6.10 0.14 -11.79
N PHE A 90 5.57 -0.72 -10.93
CA PHE A 90 4.35 -0.44 -10.19
C PHE A 90 4.53 0.69 -9.17
N THR A 91 5.66 0.75 -8.46
CA THR A 91 5.95 1.83 -7.50
C THR A 91 5.99 3.17 -8.22
N ASN A 92 6.65 3.26 -9.38
CA ASN A 92 6.70 4.49 -10.16
C ASN A 92 5.32 4.92 -10.66
N ARG A 93 4.50 3.97 -11.09
CA ARG A 93 3.12 4.20 -11.51
C ARG A 93 2.27 4.76 -10.37
N MET A 94 2.36 4.16 -9.18
CA MET A 94 1.63 4.62 -8.01
C MET A 94 2.15 5.95 -7.46
N ALA A 95 3.46 6.17 -7.50
CA ALA A 95 4.08 7.43 -7.06
C ALA A 95 3.59 8.64 -7.87
N ALA A 96 3.28 8.45 -9.15
CA ALA A 96 2.73 9.50 -10.01
C ALA A 96 1.35 10.01 -9.54
N LEU A 97 0.63 9.25 -8.72
CA LEU A 97 -0.65 9.66 -8.13
C LEU A 97 -0.49 10.52 -6.88
N GLY A 98 0.69 10.59 -6.29
CA GLY A 98 1.03 11.50 -5.21
C GLY A 98 0.80 11.00 -3.78
N PRO A 99 0.97 9.69 -3.45
CA PRO A 99 1.02 9.25 -2.06
C PRO A 99 2.25 9.84 -1.35
N ASP A 100 2.22 9.87 -0.01
CA ASP A 100 3.35 10.38 0.79
C ASP A 100 4.54 9.42 0.83
N ALA A 101 4.31 8.11 0.77
CA ALA A 101 5.35 7.09 0.72
C ALA A 101 4.86 5.76 0.14
N ALA A 102 5.81 4.97 -0.38
CA ALA A 102 5.59 3.58 -0.74
C ALA A 102 6.02 2.64 0.40
N LEU A 103 5.24 1.60 0.65
CA LEU A 103 5.53 0.51 1.56
C LEU A 103 5.90 -0.72 0.74
N ILE A 104 7.15 -1.12 0.79
CA ILE A 104 7.67 -2.24 0.02
C ILE A 104 8.05 -3.37 0.96
N ARG A 105 7.50 -4.56 0.74
CA ARG A 105 7.90 -5.80 1.41
C ARG A 105 8.85 -6.60 0.53
N THR A 106 9.64 -7.46 1.14
CA THR A 106 10.44 -8.45 0.42
C THR A 106 9.53 -9.46 -0.29
N PRO A 107 9.99 -10.09 -1.39
CA PRO A 107 9.29 -11.22 -2.00
C PRO A 107 9.00 -12.32 -0.98
N SER A 108 7.86 -12.99 -1.11
CA SER A 108 7.37 -13.92 -0.09
C SER A 108 7.07 -15.32 -0.58
N TYR A 109 7.05 -15.54 -1.90
CA TYR A 109 6.71 -16.85 -2.46
C TYR A 109 7.75 -17.92 -2.08
N PHE A 110 9.03 -17.61 -2.22
CA PHE A 110 10.13 -18.48 -1.82
C PHE A 110 10.68 -18.07 -0.44
N LYS A 111 9.90 -18.28 0.62
CA LYS A 111 10.23 -17.84 1.99
C LYS A 111 11.64 -18.23 2.46
N LYS A 112 12.10 -19.44 2.13
CA LYS A 112 13.42 -19.93 2.53
C LYS A 112 14.59 -19.11 2.00
N LEU A 113 14.43 -18.38 0.90
CA LEU A 113 15.47 -17.52 0.34
C LEU A 113 15.66 -16.23 1.14
N PHE A 114 14.68 -15.87 1.96
CA PHE A 114 14.61 -14.60 2.69
C PHE A 114 14.59 -14.80 4.22
N GLU A 115 14.82 -16.03 4.71
CA GLU A 115 14.92 -16.28 6.14
C GLU A 115 16.28 -15.77 6.68
N PRO A 116 16.34 -15.25 7.93
CA PRO A 116 17.60 -14.90 8.57
C PRO A 116 18.54 -16.10 8.59
N GLY A 117 19.72 -15.97 7.98
CA GLY A 117 20.72 -17.05 7.85
C GLY A 117 20.74 -17.73 6.46
N SER A 118 19.80 -17.49 5.57
CA SER A 118 20.02 -17.71 4.14
C SER A 118 21.13 -16.75 3.69
N SER A 119 22.10 -17.24 2.92
CA SER A 119 23.33 -16.49 2.59
C SER A 119 22.99 -15.04 2.19
N GLU A 120 23.69 -14.05 2.79
CA GLU A 120 23.52 -12.60 2.51
C GLU A 120 23.53 -12.25 1.03
N LYS A 121 24.15 -13.08 0.20
CA LYS A 121 24.16 -12.93 -1.27
C LYS A 121 22.79 -12.98 -1.91
N SER A 122 21.83 -13.74 -1.37
CA SER A 122 20.53 -13.89 -2.01
C SER A 122 19.61 -12.68 -1.88
N LEU A 123 19.79 -11.84 -0.86
CA LEU A 123 19.01 -10.61 -0.67
C LEU A 123 19.57 -9.46 -1.52
N LEU A 124 20.90 -9.35 -1.62
CA LEU A 124 21.57 -8.29 -2.38
C LEU A 124 21.46 -8.49 -3.89
N ASP A 125 21.39 -9.74 -4.35
CA ASP A 125 21.26 -10.05 -5.78
C ASP A 125 19.85 -9.80 -6.34
N TYR A 126 18.84 -9.55 -5.45
CA TYR A 126 17.44 -9.27 -5.83
C TYR A 126 17.08 -7.77 -5.78
N TRP A 127 17.94 -6.93 -5.19
CA TRP A 127 17.76 -5.48 -5.04
C TRP A 127 18.91 -4.70 -5.67
#